data_e684dcafa85dbbb36c44fb9a845a2ad9
#
_entry.id   e684dcafa85dbbb36c44fb9a845a2ad9
#
_cell.length_a   1.000
_cell.length_b   1.000
_cell.length_c   1.000
_cell.angle_alpha   90.00
_cell.angle_beta   90.00
_cell.angle_gamma   90.00
#
_symmetry.space_group_name_H-M   'P 1'
#
loop_
_entity.id
_entity.type
_entity.pdbx_description
1 polymer ?
#
loop_
_entity_poly.entity_id
_entity_poly.type
_entity_poly.pdbx_seq_one_letter_code
_entity_poly.pdbx_strand_id
1 'polypeptide(L)'
;MVGGGQVSGGDTLRFTLPPGATTYADAQIDDYGGPPAPGAARFAHRPGVALSLRARFSHTAGELRGTAGFGFWNAPYGDPTQRRAALPAAVWFFFASAANDLPFAPPPGHGWFAATLDATTPRALALVPLAPAVLALNQFAPLRRRLWPAVRRRLGVHAAPLAVELRQWHDYRLAWRHDGGHFWVDGAPVLTTPAAPRGPLGFVCWLDNQYLVLTPRGRFRAGVLAITQEQWLEVTDLAICPPAAGD
;
A
#
# COMPACT_ATOMS: atom_id res chain seq x y z
N MET A 1 -5.50 12.89 -9.67
CA MET A 1 -4.46 12.91 -10.72
C MET A 1 -3.67 14.21 -10.60
N VAL A 2 -2.35 14.15 -10.53
CA VAL A 2 -1.45 15.29 -10.30
C VAL A 2 -0.24 15.16 -11.21
N GLY A 3 0.42 16.29 -11.54
CA GLY A 3 1.74 16.29 -12.21
C GLY A 3 1.80 15.62 -13.58
N GLY A 4 0.70 15.63 -14.32
CA GLY A 4 0.60 14.99 -15.64
C GLY A 4 0.26 13.49 -15.58
N GLY A 5 0.07 12.90 -14.39
CA GLY A 5 -0.45 11.55 -14.26
C GLY A 5 -1.86 11.44 -14.84
N GLN A 6 -2.13 10.36 -15.56
CA GLN A 6 -3.40 10.15 -16.26
C GLN A 6 -3.95 8.76 -16.02
N VAL A 7 -5.27 8.65 -15.98
CA VAL A 7 -5.97 7.36 -16.04
C VAL A 7 -6.88 7.39 -17.26
N SER A 8 -6.75 6.42 -18.10
CA SER A 8 -7.49 6.27 -19.34
C SER A 8 -7.94 4.83 -19.55
N GLY A 9 -8.88 4.61 -20.46
CA GLY A 9 -9.35 3.29 -20.86
C GLY A 9 -10.81 3.05 -20.52
N GLY A 10 -11.31 1.88 -20.91
CA GLY A 10 -12.66 1.36 -20.64
C GLY A 10 -12.56 0.08 -19.80
N ASP A 11 -12.66 -1.08 -20.44
CA ASP A 11 -12.54 -2.39 -19.75
C ASP A 11 -11.14 -2.62 -19.15
N THR A 12 -10.10 -2.03 -19.77
CA THR A 12 -8.76 -1.97 -19.22
C THR A 12 -8.42 -0.53 -18.86
N LEU A 13 -8.19 -0.27 -17.58
CA LEU A 13 -7.71 1.01 -17.07
C LEU A 13 -6.19 1.09 -17.18
N ARG A 14 -5.69 2.18 -17.72
CA ARG A 14 -4.26 2.45 -17.81
C ARG A 14 -3.91 3.71 -17.02
N PHE A 15 -3.09 3.53 -16.02
CA PHE A 15 -2.51 4.56 -15.17
C PHE A 15 -1.15 4.92 -15.74
N THR A 16 -0.93 6.15 -16.15
CA THR A 16 0.30 6.55 -16.86
C THR A 16 0.97 7.72 -16.15
N LEU A 17 2.29 7.63 -15.97
CA LEU A 17 3.15 8.74 -15.62
C LEU A 17 4.00 9.13 -16.83
N PRO A 18 3.95 10.40 -17.27
CA PRO A 18 4.69 10.83 -18.47
C PRO A 18 6.20 10.91 -18.20
N PRO A 19 7.02 10.77 -19.24
CA PRO A 19 8.44 11.04 -19.14
C PRO A 19 8.69 12.53 -18.83
N GLY A 20 9.80 12.82 -18.14
CA GLY A 20 10.17 14.19 -17.78
C GLY A 20 9.51 14.70 -16.49
N ALA A 21 8.66 13.93 -15.82
CA ALA A 21 8.11 14.32 -14.52
C ALA A 21 9.23 14.41 -13.48
N THR A 22 9.51 15.61 -12.99
CA THR A 22 10.50 15.92 -11.93
C THR A 22 9.86 16.40 -10.64
N THR A 23 8.57 16.67 -10.67
CA THR A 23 7.72 16.99 -9.52
C THR A 23 6.81 15.82 -9.23
N TYR A 24 6.01 15.92 -8.16
CA TYR A 24 5.03 14.89 -7.84
C TYR A 24 4.08 14.63 -9.01
N ALA A 25 4.02 13.39 -9.43
CA ALA A 25 3.12 12.89 -10.46
C ALA A 25 2.39 11.65 -9.93
N ASP A 26 1.07 11.63 -10.11
CA ASP A 26 0.19 10.60 -9.60
C ASP A 26 -0.97 10.34 -10.56
N ALA A 27 -1.13 9.08 -10.91
CA ALA A 27 -2.29 8.53 -11.61
C ALA A 27 -3.03 7.60 -10.63
N GLN A 28 -4.24 7.98 -10.21
CA GLN A 28 -4.99 7.29 -9.17
C GLN A 28 -6.48 7.26 -9.46
N ILE A 29 -7.12 6.16 -9.10
CA ILE A 29 -8.56 6.09 -8.85
C ILE A 29 -8.79 5.67 -7.40
N ASP A 30 -9.85 6.21 -6.82
CA ASP A 30 -10.28 5.88 -5.46
C ASP A 30 -11.79 6.11 -5.31
N ASP A 31 -12.38 5.59 -4.25
CA ASP A 31 -13.80 5.75 -3.93
C ASP A 31 -14.08 6.72 -2.76
N TYR A 32 -13.06 7.48 -2.33
CA TYR A 32 -13.15 8.42 -1.19
C TYR A 32 -12.72 9.85 -1.55
N GLY A 33 -12.31 10.12 -2.78
CA GLY A 33 -11.68 11.38 -3.24
C GLY A 33 -12.66 12.54 -3.52
N GLY A 34 -13.89 12.47 -3.09
CA GLY A 34 -14.87 13.55 -3.21
C GLY A 34 -15.56 13.86 -1.88
N PRO A 35 -16.38 14.95 -1.82
CA PRO A 35 -17.26 15.14 -0.68
C PRO A 35 -18.22 13.94 -0.62
N PRO A 36 -18.33 13.25 0.52
CA PRO A 36 -19.28 12.15 0.65
C PRO A 36 -20.70 12.67 0.43
N ALA A 37 -21.56 11.85 -0.18
CA ALA A 37 -22.97 12.16 -0.26
C ALA A 37 -23.54 12.41 1.16
N PRO A 38 -24.57 13.27 1.31
CA PRO A 38 -25.16 13.54 2.62
C PRO A 38 -25.51 12.25 3.37
N GLY A 39 -24.92 12.06 4.55
CA GLY A 39 -25.10 10.85 5.37
C GLY A 39 -24.23 9.65 5.01
N ALA A 40 -23.45 9.70 3.93
CA ALA A 40 -22.51 8.63 3.58
C ALA A 40 -21.18 8.79 4.35
N ALA A 41 -20.58 7.64 4.75
CA ALA A 41 -19.23 7.64 5.30
C ALA A 41 -18.22 7.84 4.16
N ARG A 42 -17.15 8.60 4.43
CA ARG A 42 -16.07 8.81 3.47
C ARG A 42 -15.40 7.51 3.04
N PHE A 43 -15.20 6.58 3.95
CA PHE A 43 -14.64 5.27 3.69
C PHE A 43 -15.74 4.22 3.82
N ALA A 44 -15.99 3.47 2.74
CA ALA A 44 -17.16 2.60 2.63
C ALA A 44 -16.87 1.14 3.04
N HIS A 45 -15.61 0.69 2.94
CA HIS A 45 -15.31 -0.73 3.06
C HIS A 45 -14.92 -1.13 4.48
N ARG A 46 -15.37 -2.33 4.86
CA ARG A 46 -15.06 -2.99 6.14
C ARG A 46 -14.73 -4.46 5.87
N PRO A 47 -14.20 -5.21 6.86
CA PRO A 47 -14.07 -6.66 6.74
C PRO A 47 -15.36 -7.31 6.24
N GLY A 48 -15.25 -8.28 5.34
CA GLY A 48 -16.35 -8.88 4.60
C GLY A 48 -16.39 -8.42 3.13
N VAL A 49 -15.26 -7.93 2.61
CA VAL A 49 -15.10 -7.51 1.21
C VAL A 49 -13.91 -8.23 0.55
N ALA A 50 -14.03 -8.50 -0.74
CA ALA A 50 -12.95 -8.99 -1.57
C ALA A 50 -12.72 -8.06 -2.76
N LEU A 51 -11.45 -7.89 -3.12
CA LEU A 51 -10.98 -7.23 -4.32
C LEU A 51 -10.40 -8.29 -5.25
N SER A 52 -10.77 -8.28 -6.52
CA SER A 52 -10.11 -9.04 -7.56
C SER A 52 -9.84 -8.15 -8.76
N LEU A 53 -8.72 -8.37 -9.43
CA LEU A 53 -8.34 -7.70 -10.66
C LEU A 53 -7.19 -8.45 -11.34
N ARG A 54 -6.97 -8.16 -12.62
CA ARG A 54 -5.73 -8.51 -13.32
C ARG A 54 -4.91 -7.25 -13.52
N ALA A 55 -3.59 -7.37 -13.35
CA ALA A 55 -2.70 -6.21 -13.50
C ALA A 55 -1.37 -6.60 -14.14
N ARG A 56 -0.77 -5.62 -14.85
CA ARG A 56 0.61 -5.65 -15.32
C ARG A 56 1.19 -4.25 -15.34
N PHE A 57 2.51 -4.18 -15.40
CA PHE A 57 3.26 -2.92 -15.43
C PHE A 57 4.12 -2.81 -16.69
N SER A 58 4.51 -1.59 -17.01
CA SER A 58 5.39 -1.31 -18.16
C SER A 58 6.82 -1.80 -17.97
N HIS A 59 7.29 -1.90 -16.74
CA HIS A 59 8.68 -2.11 -16.37
C HIS A 59 8.84 -3.29 -15.41
N THR A 60 10.03 -3.84 -15.34
CA THR A 60 10.40 -4.79 -14.29
C THR A 60 10.44 -4.11 -12.93
N ALA A 61 10.41 -4.89 -11.85
CA ALA A 61 10.51 -4.37 -10.48
C ALA A 61 11.81 -3.55 -10.23
N GLY A 62 12.88 -3.82 -10.97
CA GLY A 62 14.15 -3.09 -10.85
C GLY A 62 14.15 -1.73 -11.59
N GLU A 63 13.27 -1.56 -12.56
CA GLU A 63 13.21 -0.38 -13.44
C GLU A 63 12.08 0.58 -13.07
N LEU A 64 10.93 0.05 -12.58
CA LEU A 64 9.78 0.84 -12.17
C LEU A 64 10.17 1.79 -11.02
N ARG A 65 9.78 3.07 -11.13
CA ARG A 65 10.16 4.12 -10.19
C ARG A 65 8.94 4.64 -9.44
N GLY A 66 9.11 4.87 -8.12
CA GLY A 66 8.05 5.38 -7.26
C GLY A 66 7.34 4.28 -6.50
N THR A 67 6.03 4.46 -6.31
CA THR A 67 5.16 3.47 -5.70
C THR A 67 3.95 3.16 -6.58
N ALA A 68 3.37 2.00 -6.39
CA ALA A 68 2.17 1.58 -7.09
C ALA A 68 1.42 0.53 -6.27
N GLY A 69 0.15 0.33 -6.55
CA GLY A 69 -0.60 -0.74 -5.92
C GLY A 69 -2.09 -0.61 -6.02
N PHE A 70 -2.76 -1.52 -5.32
CA PHE A 70 -4.22 -1.55 -5.23
C PHE A 70 -4.65 -2.27 -3.95
N GLY A 71 -5.77 -1.82 -3.38
CA GLY A 71 -6.31 -2.37 -2.15
C GLY A 71 -7.12 -1.34 -1.38
N PHE A 72 -7.14 -1.48 -0.05
CA PHE A 72 -7.92 -0.62 0.82
C PHE A 72 -7.01 0.07 1.84
N TRP A 73 -7.23 1.38 2.07
CA TRP A 73 -6.47 2.15 3.05
C TRP A 73 -7.29 3.33 3.61
N ASN A 74 -6.80 3.96 4.66
CA ASN A 74 -7.46 5.10 5.29
C ASN A 74 -6.92 6.47 4.81
N ALA A 75 -6.18 6.51 3.71
CA ALA A 75 -5.60 7.74 3.10
C ALA A 75 -5.01 8.70 4.17
N PRO A 76 -4.04 8.26 4.99
CA PRO A 76 -3.56 9.04 6.13
C PRO A 76 -2.74 10.28 5.72
N TYR A 77 -2.34 10.36 4.45
CA TYR A 77 -1.50 11.41 3.89
C TYR A 77 -2.16 12.02 2.65
N GLY A 78 -1.98 13.31 2.47
CA GLY A 78 -2.30 13.98 1.20
C GLY A 78 -3.74 14.48 1.04
N ASP A 79 -4.61 14.31 2.03
CA ASP A 79 -5.94 14.90 1.99
C ASP A 79 -5.96 16.26 2.70
N PRO A 80 -6.07 17.37 1.95
CA PRO A 80 -6.10 18.71 2.51
C PRO A 80 -7.34 18.97 3.39
N THR A 81 -8.37 18.12 3.30
CA THR A 81 -9.59 18.23 4.14
C THR A 81 -9.44 17.53 5.49
N GLN A 82 -8.45 16.66 5.65
CA GLN A 82 -8.15 16.05 6.93
C GLN A 82 -7.40 17.02 7.84
N ARG A 83 -8.09 17.53 8.83
CA ARG A 83 -7.50 18.43 9.85
C ARG A 83 -6.57 17.72 10.84
N ARG A 84 -6.50 16.38 10.83
CA ARG A 84 -5.69 15.58 11.76
C ARG A 84 -4.91 14.54 10.98
N ALA A 85 -3.62 14.46 11.24
CA ALA A 85 -2.82 13.33 10.76
C ALA A 85 -3.38 12.03 11.34
N ALA A 86 -3.75 11.10 10.47
CA ALA A 86 -4.15 9.76 10.85
C ALA A 86 -2.94 8.83 10.80
N LEU A 87 -2.90 7.82 11.67
CA LEU A 87 -1.95 6.74 11.54
C LEU A 87 -2.41 5.79 10.43
N PRO A 88 -1.48 5.20 9.66
CA PRO A 88 -1.84 4.41 8.50
C PRO A 88 -2.49 3.08 8.87
N ALA A 89 -3.52 2.74 8.11
CA ALA A 89 -4.15 1.43 8.09
C ALA A 89 -4.40 1.03 6.64
N ALA A 90 -3.98 -0.19 6.27
CA ALA A 90 -4.10 -0.68 4.90
C ALA A 90 -4.14 -2.20 4.83
N VAL A 91 -4.77 -2.70 3.77
CA VAL A 91 -4.76 -4.08 3.32
C VAL A 91 -4.68 -4.05 1.79
N TRP A 92 -3.52 -4.40 1.21
CA TRP A 92 -3.20 -4.08 -0.16
C TRP A 92 -2.10 -4.94 -0.79
N PHE A 93 -2.03 -4.90 -2.11
CA PHE A 93 -0.82 -5.18 -2.87
C PHE A 93 -0.09 -3.86 -3.10
N PHE A 94 1.19 -3.83 -2.80
CA PHE A 94 1.98 -2.60 -2.78
C PHE A 94 3.36 -2.81 -3.41
N PHE A 95 3.71 -1.94 -4.34
CA PHE A 95 5.04 -1.83 -4.92
C PHE A 95 5.77 -0.60 -4.37
N ALA A 96 7.05 -0.78 -4.09
CA ALA A 96 7.96 0.32 -3.82
C ALA A 96 9.28 0.08 -4.57
N SER A 97 9.73 1.07 -5.32
CA SER A 97 11.01 1.00 -6.03
C SER A 97 12.21 1.02 -5.06
N ALA A 98 13.40 0.65 -5.54
CA ALA A 98 14.62 0.52 -4.73
C ALA A 98 15.08 1.82 -4.02
N ALA A 99 14.52 2.99 -4.36
CA ALA A 99 14.75 4.23 -3.61
C ALA A 99 14.04 4.26 -2.24
N ASN A 100 13.07 3.38 -2.05
CA ASN A 100 12.32 3.23 -0.81
C ASN A 100 13.05 2.32 0.20
N ASP A 101 12.82 2.57 1.47
CA ASP A 101 13.18 1.67 2.57
C ASP A 101 12.06 1.74 3.61
N LEU A 102 11.07 0.87 3.47
CA LEU A 102 9.81 0.93 4.21
C LEU A 102 9.81 -0.05 5.38
N PRO A 103 9.45 0.38 6.59
CA PRO A 103 9.49 -0.46 7.78
C PRO A 103 8.40 -1.56 7.79
N PHE A 104 7.37 -1.41 6.98
CA PHE A 104 6.30 -2.39 6.83
C PHE A 104 6.57 -3.42 5.72
N ALA A 105 7.49 -3.14 4.80
CA ALA A 105 7.91 -4.09 3.78
C ALA A 105 8.88 -5.14 4.37
N PRO A 106 8.97 -6.33 3.76
CA PRO A 106 10.08 -7.24 4.01
C PRO A 106 11.42 -6.57 3.65
N PRO A 107 12.53 -6.95 4.31
CA PRO A 107 13.84 -6.48 3.85
C PRO A 107 14.08 -6.88 2.37
N PRO A 108 14.59 -5.97 1.54
CA PRO A 108 15.29 -4.71 1.84
C PRO A 108 14.41 -3.45 2.02
N GLY A 109 13.11 -3.57 2.24
CA GLY A 109 12.23 -2.44 2.47
C GLY A 109 11.58 -1.87 1.20
N HIS A 110 11.75 -2.57 0.06
CA HIS A 110 11.18 -2.25 -1.23
C HIS A 110 10.90 -3.53 -2.03
N GLY A 111 10.22 -3.42 -3.17
CA GLY A 111 9.79 -4.52 -4.02
C GLY A 111 8.27 -4.58 -4.15
N TRP A 112 7.76 -5.70 -4.63
CA TRP A 112 6.33 -5.99 -4.74
C TRP A 112 5.90 -6.93 -3.62
N PHE A 113 4.83 -6.62 -2.91
CA PHE A 113 4.38 -7.45 -1.78
C PHE A 113 2.88 -7.33 -1.51
N ALA A 114 2.32 -8.40 -0.96
CA ALA A 114 1.03 -8.40 -0.29
C ALA A 114 1.23 -7.98 1.17
N ALA A 115 0.40 -7.09 1.71
CA ALA A 115 0.61 -6.59 3.06
C ALA A 115 -0.66 -6.14 3.77
N THR A 116 -0.62 -6.24 5.10
CA THR A 116 -1.51 -5.54 6.02
C THR A 116 -0.72 -4.63 6.94
N LEU A 117 -1.34 -3.53 7.34
CA LEU A 117 -0.80 -2.56 8.29
C LEU A 117 -1.97 -1.95 9.07
N ASP A 118 -1.88 -1.91 10.41
CA ASP A 118 -2.84 -1.19 11.23
C ASP A 118 -2.16 -0.49 12.41
N ALA A 119 -1.73 0.74 12.16
CA ALA A 119 -1.16 1.61 13.19
C ALA A 119 -2.22 2.37 14.00
N THR A 120 -3.51 2.17 13.72
CA THR A 120 -4.62 2.87 14.40
C THR A 120 -5.09 2.15 15.68
N THR A 121 -4.62 0.93 15.92
CA THR A 121 -5.03 0.13 17.08
C THR A 121 -4.52 0.71 18.39
N PRO A 122 -5.23 0.50 19.53
CA PRO A 122 -4.75 0.90 20.86
C PRO A 122 -3.35 0.35 21.17
N ARG A 123 -3.03 -0.85 20.69
CA ARG A 123 -1.70 -1.48 20.86
C ARG A 123 -0.59 -0.73 20.11
N ALA A 124 -0.91 -0.21 18.92
CA ALA A 124 0.00 0.62 18.14
C ALA A 124 0.14 2.02 18.76
N LEU A 125 -0.97 2.62 19.17
CA LEU A 125 -0.99 3.92 19.84
C LEU A 125 -0.18 3.93 21.12
N ALA A 126 -0.18 2.84 21.89
CA ALA A 126 0.65 2.68 23.07
C ALA A 126 2.16 2.71 22.79
N LEU A 127 2.60 2.56 21.55
CA LEU A 127 4.00 2.71 21.17
C LEU A 127 4.41 4.18 20.99
N VAL A 128 3.46 5.10 20.78
CA VAL A 128 3.78 6.51 20.52
C VAL A 128 4.64 7.15 21.62
N PRO A 129 4.28 7.05 22.92
CA PRO A 129 5.12 7.61 23.98
C PRO A 129 6.45 6.87 24.14
N LEU A 130 6.56 5.62 23.67
CA LEU A 130 7.78 4.82 23.73
C LEU A 130 8.68 5.01 22.52
N ALA A 131 8.22 5.72 21.48
CA ALA A 131 8.95 5.86 20.22
C ALA A 131 10.38 6.40 20.38
N PRO A 132 10.68 7.43 21.23
CA PRO A 132 12.05 7.89 21.43
C PRO A 132 12.97 6.80 22.00
N ALA A 133 12.48 6.04 23.00
CA ALA A 133 13.25 4.95 23.61
C ALA A 133 13.47 3.80 22.60
N VAL A 134 12.44 3.43 21.84
CA VAL A 134 12.54 2.41 20.80
C VAL A 134 13.56 2.81 19.73
N LEU A 135 13.55 4.07 19.28
CA LEU A 135 14.51 4.58 18.31
C LEU A 135 15.94 4.56 18.85
N ALA A 136 16.15 4.96 20.12
CA ALA A 136 17.45 4.92 20.77
C ALA A 136 17.98 3.48 20.87
N LEU A 137 17.17 2.53 21.31
CA LEU A 137 17.54 1.12 21.41
C LEU A 137 17.79 0.48 20.03
N ASN A 138 17.06 0.90 19.01
CA ASN A 138 17.24 0.41 17.63
C ASN A 138 18.56 0.86 16.97
N GLN A 139 19.32 1.79 17.56
CA GLN A 139 20.67 2.10 17.10
C GLN A 139 21.60 0.88 17.29
N PHE A 140 21.35 0.06 18.30
CA PHE A 140 22.13 -1.15 18.60
C PHE A 140 21.57 -2.36 17.86
N ALA A 141 22.38 -2.97 17.00
CA ALA A 141 21.93 -4.07 16.13
C ALA A 141 21.32 -5.27 16.89
N PRO A 142 21.88 -5.76 18.02
CA PRO A 142 21.29 -6.87 18.77
C PRO A 142 19.90 -6.53 19.33
N LEU A 143 19.73 -5.32 19.86
CA LEU A 143 18.45 -4.86 20.41
C LEU A 143 17.41 -4.68 19.30
N ARG A 144 17.79 -4.07 18.17
CA ARG A 144 16.91 -3.90 17.01
C ARG A 144 16.41 -5.23 16.49
N ARG A 145 17.27 -6.25 16.37
CA ARG A 145 16.86 -7.59 15.91
C ARG A 145 15.79 -8.23 16.80
N ARG A 146 15.77 -7.91 18.09
CA ARG A 146 14.78 -8.41 19.06
C ARG A 146 13.53 -7.52 19.13
N LEU A 147 13.69 -6.22 19.17
CA LEU A 147 12.61 -5.26 19.40
C LEU A 147 11.76 -5.02 18.13
N TRP A 148 12.42 -4.89 16.98
CA TRP A 148 11.74 -4.49 15.76
C TRP A 148 10.64 -5.46 15.31
N PRO A 149 10.79 -6.77 15.36
CA PRO A 149 9.69 -7.70 15.09
C PRO A 149 8.49 -7.52 16.03
N ALA A 150 8.72 -7.20 17.30
CA ALA A 150 7.65 -6.93 18.25
C ALA A 150 6.92 -5.60 17.94
N VAL A 151 7.64 -4.57 17.55
CA VAL A 151 7.07 -3.29 17.07
C VAL A 151 6.19 -3.53 15.84
N ARG A 152 6.71 -4.22 14.82
CA ARG A 152 5.93 -4.57 13.62
C ARG A 152 4.63 -5.30 13.94
N ARG A 153 4.68 -6.32 14.80
CA ARG A 153 3.47 -7.04 15.22
C ARG A 153 2.45 -6.12 15.89
N ARG A 154 2.88 -5.17 16.71
CA ARG A 154 1.98 -4.19 17.36
C ARG A 154 1.38 -3.20 16.39
N LEU A 155 2.09 -2.87 15.31
CA LEU A 155 1.61 -2.06 14.20
C LEU A 155 0.72 -2.86 13.21
N GLY A 156 0.42 -4.12 13.49
CA GLY A 156 -0.35 -4.98 12.57
C GLY A 156 0.34 -5.23 11.23
N VAL A 157 1.67 -5.13 11.18
CA VAL A 157 2.43 -5.27 9.93
C VAL A 157 2.67 -6.74 9.64
N HIS A 158 2.03 -7.23 8.60
CA HIS A 158 2.29 -8.53 7.98
C HIS A 158 2.48 -8.31 6.49
N ALA A 159 3.56 -8.86 5.95
CA ALA A 159 3.85 -8.69 4.53
C ALA A 159 4.63 -9.89 3.98
N ALA A 160 4.30 -10.29 2.76
CA ALA A 160 4.98 -11.30 1.97
C ALA A 160 5.51 -10.71 0.66
N PRO A 161 6.78 -10.91 0.30
CA PRO A 161 7.31 -10.51 -0.98
C PRO A 161 6.71 -11.37 -2.09
N LEU A 162 6.48 -10.75 -3.24
CA LEU A 162 5.94 -11.40 -4.42
C LEU A 162 7.02 -11.47 -5.51
N ALA A 163 7.32 -12.68 -5.96
CA ALA A 163 8.30 -12.94 -7.02
C ALA A 163 7.56 -13.18 -8.35
N VAL A 164 6.95 -12.14 -8.91
CA VAL A 164 6.25 -12.18 -10.18
C VAL A 164 6.91 -11.27 -11.22
N GLU A 165 6.81 -11.60 -12.51
CA GLU A 165 7.26 -10.73 -13.59
C GLU A 165 6.22 -9.65 -13.85
N LEU A 166 6.48 -8.43 -13.38
CA LEU A 166 5.51 -7.33 -13.40
C LEU A 166 4.98 -6.97 -14.80
N ARG A 167 5.74 -7.24 -15.88
CA ARG A 167 5.31 -6.93 -17.25
C ARG A 167 4.29 -7.91 -17.80
N GLN A 168 4.06 -9.03 -17.11
CA GLN A 168 3.04 -10.01 -17.48
C GLN A 168 1.75 -9.77 -16.71
N TRP A 169 0.63 -10.20 -17.30
CA TRP A 169 -0.65 -10.19 -16.64
C TRP A 169 -0.69 -11.25 -15.53
N HIS A 170 -1.02 -10.81 -14.33
CA HIS A 170 -1.27 -11.66 -13.17
C HIS A 170 -2.65 -11.40 -12.60
N ASP A 171 -3.29 -12.45 -12.09
CA ASP A 171 -4.55 -12.39 -11.37
C ASP A 171 -4.26 -12.13 -9.89
N TYR A 172 -4.76 -11.02 -9.35
CA TYR A 172 -4.62 -10.65 -7.96
C TYR A 172 -5.96 -10.75 -7.25
N ARG A 173 -5.96 -11.36 -6.08
CA ARG A 173 -7.13 -11.43 -5.24
C ARG A 173 -6.77 -11.15 -3.80
N LEU A 174 -7.60 -10.34 -3.13
CA LEU A 174 -7.52 -9.97 -1.73
C LEU A 174 -8.90 -10.18 -1.10
N ALA A 175 -9.02 -11.04 -0.10
CA ALA A 175 -10.20 -11.12 0.75
C ALA A 175 -9.87 -10.51 2.12
N TRP A 176 -10.51 -9.40 2.43
CA TRP A 176 -10.42 -8.74 3.72
C TRP A 176 -11.60 -9.15 4.58
N ARG A 177 -11.32 -10.01 5.57
CA ARG A 177 -12.31 -10.69 6.40
C ARG A 177 -12.21 -10.26 7.87
N HIS A 178 -13.18 -10.68 8.69
CA HIS A 178 -13.16 -10.44 10.13
C HIS A 178 -12.02 -11.19 10.85
N ASP A 179 -11.58 -12.30 10.30
CA ASP A 179 -10.50 -13.14 10.80
C ASP A 179 -9.12 -12.75 10.23
N GLY A 180 -9.06 -11.80 9.26
CA GLY A 180 -7.80 -11.29 8.75
C GLY A 180 -7.79 -10.93 7.27
N GLY A 181 -6.60 -10.94 6.69
CA GLY A 181 -6.36 -10.70 5.26
C GLY A 181 -5.83 -11.96 4.56
N HIS A 182 -6.41 -12.26 3.42
CA HIS A 182 -6.03 -13.41 2.59
C HIS A 182 -5.72 -12.91 1.18
N PHE A 183 -4.57 -13.31 0.64
CA PHE A 183 -4.07 -12.80 -0.64
C PHE A 183 -3.65 -13.95 -1.54
N TRP A 184 -4.02 -13.85 -2.81
CA TRP A 184 -3.66 -14.82 -3.86
C TRP A 184 -3.10 -14.09 -5.07
N VAL A 185 -2.17 -14.73 -5.75
CA VAL A 185 -1.69 -14.33 -7.08
C VAL A 185 -1.74 -15.56 -7.96
N ASP A 186 -2.37 -15.45 -9.13
CA ASP A 186 -2.59 -16.55 -10.08
C ASP A 186 -3.20 -17.79 -9.42
N GLY A 187 -4.15 -17.58 -8.51
CA GLY A 187 -4.81 -18.62 -7.74
C GLY A 187 -3.99 -19.23 -6.61
N ALA A 188 -2.69 -18.93 -6.50
CA ALA A 188 -1.83 -19.41 -5.42
C ALA A 188 -1.91 -18.50 -4.19
N PRO A 189 -2.10 -19.01 -2.96
CA PRO A 189 -2.09 -18.20 -1.76
C PRO A 189 -0.66 -17.68 -1.49
N VAL A 190 -0.52 -16.35 -1.29
CA VAL A 190 0.77 -15.69 -1.06
C VAL A 190 0.91 -15.11 0.34
N LEU A 191 -0.20 -14.76 0.98
CA LEU A 191 -0.23 -14.30 2.36
C LEU A 191 -1.57 -14.62 2.99
N THR A 192 -1.54 -15.21 4.17
CA THR A 192 -2.68 -15.30 5.09
C THR A 192 -2.24 -14.75 6.44
N THR A 193 -2.99 -13.81 6.98
CA THR A 193 -2.66 -13.15 8.25
C THR A 193 -3.91 -12.90 9.08
N PRO A 194 -3.90 -13.20 10.40
CA PRO A 194 -5.01 -12.89 11.28
C PRO A 194 -5.10 -11.39 11.65
N ALA A 195 -4.12 -10.59 11.20
CA ALA A 195 -4.07 -9.16 11.48
C ALA A 195 -4.41 -8.36 10.22
N ALA A 196 -5.60 -7.76 10.21
CA ALA A 196 -6.02 -6.79 9.21
C ALA A 196 -6.77 -5.64 9.90
N PRO A 197 -6.79 -4.44 9.32
CA PRO A 197 -7.55 -3.31 9.86
C PRO A 197 -9.03 -3.66 10.04
N ARG A 198 -9.65 -3.03 11.03
CA ARG A 198 -11.11 -3.15 11.23
C ARG A 198 -11.90 -2.15 10.39
N GLY A 199 -11.20 -1.23 9.72
CA GLY A 199 -11.80 -0.19 8.90
C GLY A 199 -12.58 0.87 9.70
N PRO A 200 -13.32 1.73 9.00
CA PRO A 200 -13.53 1.71 7.55
C PRO A 200 -12.32 2.16 6.75
N LEU A 201 -12.15 1.62 5.54
CA LEU A 201 -11.12 1.98 4.57
C LEU A 201 -11.77 2.30 3.22
N GLY A 202 -11.08 3.02 2.37
CA GLY A 202 -11.45 3.26 0.97
C GLY A 202 -10.60 2.44 0.02
N PHE A 203 -11.16 2.12 -1.13
CA PHE A 203 -10.43 1.50 -2.22
C PHE A 203 -9.48 2.52 -2.87
N VAL A 204 -8.32 2.05 -3.27
CA VAL A 204 -7.35 2.82 -4.06
C VAL A 204 -6.63 1.91 -5.05
N CYS A 205 -6.39 2.42 -6.25
CA CYS A 205 -5.45 1.89 -7.22
C CYS A 205 -4.64 3.06 -7.78
N TRP A 206 -3.29 2.94 -7.73
CA TRP A 206 -2.42 4.08 -8.05
C TRP A 206 -1.10 3.68 -8.67
N LEU A 207 -0.48 4.66 -9.32
CA LEU A 207 0.91 4.69 -9.75
C LEU A 207 1.44 6.11 -9.53
N ASP A 208 2.48 6.27 -8.73
CA ASP A 208 3.11 7.57 -8.44
C ASP A 208 4.64 7.50 -8.50
N ASN A 209 5.30 8.67 -8.45
CA ASN A 209 6.75 8.78 -8.45
C ASN A 209 7.34 9.11 -7.07
N GLN A 210 6.61 8.88 -5.99
CA GLN A 210 7.10 9.14 -4.64
C GLN A 210 8.08 8.07 -4.15
N TYR A 211 8.93 8.46 -3.22
CA TYR A 211 9.68 7.53 -2.39
C TYR A 211 9.65 7.93 -0.93
N LEU A 212 9.74 6.93 -0.06
CA LEU A 212 9.83 7.10 1.38
C LEU A 212 10.91 6.16 1.95
N VAL A 213 11.84 6.74 2.69
CA VAL A 213 12.77 6.03 3.55
C VAL A 213 12.36 6.29 4.99
N LEU A 214 11.91 5.25 5.67
CA LEU A 214 11.56 5.29 7.09
C LEU A 214 12.11 4.03 7.76
N THR A 215 13.28 4.15 8.34
CA THR A 215 13.98 2.99 8.89
C THR A 215 13.71 2.80 10.38
N PRO A 216 13.92 1.58 10.92
CA PRO A 216 13.85 1.34 12.36
C PRO A 216 14.79 2.20 13.20
N ARG A 217 15.84 2.77 12.57
CA ARG A 217 16.80 3.69 13.21
C ARG A 217 16.35 5.15 13.21
N GLY A 218 15.14 5.45 12.70
CA GLY A 218 14.63 6.81 12.63
C GLY A 218 15.14 7.63 11.44
N ARG A 219 15.82 7.02 10.44
CA ARG A 219 16.11 7.75 9.20
C ARG A 219 14.81 8.02 8.49
N PHE A 220 14.56 9.28 8.21
CA PHE A 220 13.41 9.74 7.43
C PHE A 220 13.90 10.53 6.22
N ARG A 221 13.45 10.14 5.04
CA ARG A 221 13.59 10.89 3.79
C ARG A 221 12.37 10.63 2.94
N ALA A 222 11.83 11.64 2.35
CA ALA A 222 10.72 11.54 1.40
C ALA A 222 10.97 12.48 0.23
N GLY A 223 10.44 12.16 -0.92
CA GLY A 223 10.57 12.99 -2.10
C GLY A 223 9.97 12.32 -3.33
N VAL A 224 10.33 12.83 -4.49
CA VAL A 224 9.90 12.32 -5.79
C VAL A 224 11.09 11.85 -6.60
N LEU A 225 10.85 10.88 -7.47
CA LEU A 225 11.82 10.35 -8.42
C LEU A 225 11.53 10.94 -9.80
N ALA A 226 12.58 11.31 -10.52
CA ALA A 226 12.43 11.70 -11.92
C ALA A 226 11.99 10.49 -12.75
N ILE A 227 10.96 10.66 -13.55
CA ILE A 227 10.49 9.67 -14.52
C ILE A 227 11.17 9.94 -15.85
N THR A 228 12.11 9.09 -16.23
CA THR A 228 12.92 9.26 -17.46
C THR A 228 12.24 8.67 -18.70
N GLN A 229 11.41 7.67 -18.51
CA GLN A 229 10.62 7.01 -19.55
C GLN A 229 9.18 6.91 -19.07
N GLU A 230 8.22 6.94 -19.99
CA GLU A 230 6.83 6.70 -19.64
C GLU A 230 6.71 5.37 -18.90
N GLN A 231 6.05 5.40 -17.75
CA GLN A 231 5.70 4.18 -17.02
C GLN A 231 4.20 4.10 -16.77
N TRP A 232 3.70 2.88 -16.77
CA TRP A 232 2.28 2.65 -16.61
C TRP A 232 1.98 1.37 -15.82
N LEU A 233 0.80 1.37 -15.24
CA LEU A 233 0.10 0.22 -14.67
C LEU A 233 -1.18 0.01 -15.48
N GLU A 234 -1.44 -1.19 -15.94
CA GLU A 234 -2.71 -1.59 -16.53
C GLU A 234 -3.47 -2.53 -15.60
N VAL A 235 -4.77 -2.29 -15.49
CA VAL A 235 -5.69 -3.06 -14.66
C VAL A 235 -6.95 -3.39 -15.44
N THR A 236 -7.38 -4.65 -15.41
CA THR A 236 -8.66 -5.11 -15.97
C THR A 236 -9.38 -6.02 -14.96
N ASP A 237 -10.63 -6.34 -15.24
CA ASP A 237 -11.47 -7.23 -14.41
C ASP A 237 -11.57 -6.78 -12.95
N LEU A 238 -11.50 -5.47 -12.71
CA LEU A 238 -11.60 -4.89 -11.37
C LEU A 238 -12.99 -5.12 -10.79
N ALA A 239 -13.05 -5.88 -9.71
CA ALA A 239 -14.28 -6.14 -8.98
C ALA A 239 -14.06 -6.04 -7.47
N ILE A 240 -15.02 -5.39 -6.78
CA ILE A 240 -15.11 -5.34 -5.33
C ILE A 240 -16.45 -5.95 -4.94
N CYS A 241 -16.44 -7.06 -4.23
CA CYS A 241 -17.63 -7.84 -3.91
C CYS A 241 -17.50 -8.48 -2.50
N PRO A 242 -18.56 -9.03 -1.94
CA PRO A 242 -18.43 -9.92 -0.79
C PRO A 242 -17.49 -11.11 -1.11
N PRO A 243 -16.69 -11.59 -0.15
CA PRO A 243 -15.82 -12.75 -0.37
C PRO A 243 -16.66 -14.00 -0.69
N ALA A 244 -16.15 -14.84 -1.58
CA ALA A 244 -16.83 -16.10 -1.89
C ALA A 244 -16.80 -17.05 -0.69
N ALA A 245 -17.80 -17.94 -0.63
CA ALA A 245 -17.81 -19.02 0.35
C ALA A 245 -16.59 -19.93 0.09
N GLY A 246 -15.63 -19.98 1.00
CA GLY A 246 -14.41 -20.77 0.88
C GLY A 246 -13.12 -19.97 0.70
N ASP A 247 -13.20 -18.64 0.67
CA ASP A 247 -12.03 -17.72 0.67
C ASP A 247 -11.31 -17.68 2.01
#